data_8a3f7d19517329f8873aac2cf6b2cc75
#
_entry.id   8a3f7d19517329f8873aac2cf6b2cc75
#
_cell.length_a   1.000
_cell.length_b   1.000
_cell.length_c   1.000
_cell.angle_alpha   90.00
_cell.angle_beta   90.00
_cell.angle_gamma   90.00
#
_symmetry.space_group_name_H-M   'P 1'
#
loop_
_entity.id
_entity.type
_entity.pdbx_description
1 polymer ?
#
loop_
_entity_poly.entity_id
_entity_poly.type
_entity_poly.pdbx_seq_one_letter_code
_entity_poly.pdbx_strand_id
1 'polypeptide(L)'
;VTEFTHPVSERTRGRRVDMAPRIALPWRRLGYYLEPAVTWRYTDYDLDGTLPGDDATPSRSMPLYTLDAGLFLERPGTLFDGVYQTLEPRLFYRYAPKRDQSDLPVFDSAATTLTYSGMFRETTFSGPDRIEDGERLTTGVTTRFVDERSGREYLRASVGQIHYFGDREVAADGDPARNQSEIITELRLNLPRGFSASTDYRWDPETSGNRSLRALLRWQGGSERIVNLGLRQRERDGDTTLDQAEASFTVPVATGWRLFGGLLQDLQGGDARERFLGVEQAGCCHAWRLVSRESLQRDPDRDGARLERAFMLELELRGLGGIGDRIRPFLRDEIDGYDPGR
;
A
#
# COMPACT_ATOMS: atom_id res chain seq x y z
N VAL A 1 1.48 21.53 -14.03
CA VAL A 1 2.50 22.39 -13.35
C VAL A 1 2.26 22.30 -11.86
N THR A 2 3.30 21.99 -11.11
CA THR A 2 3.25 21.90 -9.64
C THR A 2 4.28 22.87 -9.07
N GLU A 3 3.90 23.66 -8.07
CA GLU A 3 4.78 24.58 -7.36
C GLU A 3 5.12 23.99 -6.00
N PHE A 4 6.40 23.99 -5.65
CA PHE A 4 6.92 23.47 -4.39
C PHE A 4 7.47 24.62 -3.56
N THR A 5 6.78 24.88 -2.44
CA THR A 5 7.21 25.87 -1.45
C THR A 5 7.53 25.15 -0.16
N HIS A 6 8.67 25.46 0.46
CA HIS A 6 9.03 24.86 1.75
C HIS A 6 9.20 25.97 2.80
N PRO A 7 8.64 25.81 4.01
CA PRO A 7 8.74 26.83 5.06
C PRO A 7 10.17 26.97 5.62
N VAL A 8 11.04 25.99 5.39
CA VAL A 8 12.45 26.00 5.82
C VAL A 8 13.34 26.43 4.66
N SER A 9 14.16 27.47 4.87
CA SER A 9 14.93 28.17 3.84
C SER A 9 16.02 27.35 3.15
N GLU A 10 16.37 26.16 3.65
CA GLU A 10 17.50 25.35 3.15
C GLU A 10 17.10 24.28 2.13
N ARG A 11 15.81 24.10 1.83
CA ARG A 11 15.35 23.13 0.83
C ARG A 11 15.10 23.81 -0.50
N THR A 12 15.49 23.12 -1.58
CA THR A 12 15.24 23.53 -2.96
C THR A 12 13.75 23.80 -3.17
N ARG A 13 13.42 24.96 -3.78
CA ARG A 13 12.08 25.39 -4.14
C ARG A 13 12.01 25.55 -5.64
N GLY A 14 10.80 25.59 -6.19
CA GLY A 14 10.64 25.86 -7.60
C GLY A 14 9.37 25.29 -8.17
N ARG A 15 9.30 25.30 -9.48
CA ARG A 15 8.18 24.77 -10.26
C ARG A 15 8.63 23.53 -11.03
N ARG A 16 7.69 22.62 -11.22
CA ARG A 16 7.89 21.43 -12.06
C ARG A 16 6.76 21.32 -13.08
N VAL A 17 7.13 21.09 -14.33
CA VAL A 17 6.21 20.67 -15.39
C VAL A 17 6.53 19.21 -15.69
N ASP A 18 5.54 18.33 -15.58
CA ASP A 18 5.68 16.91 -15.94
C ASP A 18 4.62 16.54 -16.98
N MET A 19 5.05 15.82 -18.02
CA MET A 19 4.21 15.31 -19.10
C MET A 19 4.55 13.86 -19.38
N ALA A 20 3.52 13.04 -19.58
CA ALA A 20 3.67 11.61 -19.82
C ALA A 20 2.70 11.11 -20.91
N PRO A 21 2.78 11.64 -22.18
CA PRO A 21 1.96 11.11 -23.25
C PRO A 21 2.30 9.64 -23.50
N ARG A 22 1.25 8.80 -23.66
CA ARG A 22 1.37 7.36 -23.87
C ARG A 22 0.61 6.95 -25.12
N ILE A 23 1.24 6.12 -25.92
CA ILE A 23 0.64 5.43 -27.07
C ILE A 23 0.70 3.94 -26.79
N ALA A 24 -0.44 3.25 -26.90
CA ALA A 24 -0.55 1.82 -26.67
C ALA A 24 -1.38 1.15 -27.78
N LEU A 25 -1.04 -0.08 -28.12
CA LEU A 25 -1.74 -0.91 -29.11
C LEU A 25 -2.25 -2.19 -28.43
N PRO A 26 -3.42 -2.14 -27.78
CA PRO A 26 -3.94 -3.31 -27.06
C PRO A 26 -4.59 -4.33 -28.00
N TRP A 27 -4.11 -5.57 -27.98
CA TRP A 27 -4.77 -6.74 -28.59
C TRP A 27 -5.37 -7.59 -27.47
N ARG A 28 -6.70 -7.69 -27.43
CA ARG A 28 -7.42 -8.41 -26.38
C ARG A 28 -8.35 -9.46 -27.00
N ARG A 29 -8.33 -10.67 -26.43
CA ARG A 29 -9.21 -11.80 -26.73
C ARG A 29 -9.68 -12.41 -25.41
N LEU A 30 -10.61 -13.35 -25.46
CA LEU A 30 -11.17 -14.00 -24.26
C LEU A 30 -10.09 -14.65 -23.38
N GLY A 31 -9.09 -15.28 -23.98
CA GLY A 31 -8.08 -16.05 -23.24
C GLY A 31 -6.73 -15.36 -23.11
N TYR A 32 -6.49 -14.20 -23.71
CA TYR A 32 -5.20 -13.50 -23.64
C TYR A 32 -5.28 -12.01 -23.99
N TYR A 33 -4.26 -11.29 -23.56
CA TYR A 33 -4.00 -9.93 -24.06
C TYR A 33 -2.51 -9.72 -24.29
N LEU A 34 -2.22 -8.76 -25.18
CA LEU A 34 -0.88 -8.24 -25.48
C LEU A 34 -0.99 -6.75 -25.71
N GLU A 35 -0.25 -5.96 -24.95
CA GLU A 35 -0.31 -4.49 -25.04
C GLU A 35 1.11 -3.90 -25.05
N PRO A 36 1.73 -3.73 -26.24
CA PRO A 36 2.90 -2.89 -26.37
C PRO A 36 2.52 -1.42 -26.22
N ALA A 37 3.36 -0.65 -25.54
CA ALA A 37 3.18 0.77 -25.38
C ALA A 37 4.51 1.53 -25.29
N VAL A 38 4.45 2.82 -25.64
CA VAL A 38 5.53 3.78 -25.44
C VAL A 38 4.98 4.96 -24.67
N THR A 39 5.62 5.30 -23.57
CA THR A 39 5.33 6.50 -22.77
C THR A 39 6.51 7.44 -22.88
N TRP A 40 6.28 8.67 -23.31
CA TRP A 40 7.32 9.68 -23.34
C TRP A 40 7.27 10.49 -22.07
N ARG A 41 8.34 10.41 -21.25
CA ARG A 41 8.44 11.14 -19.97
C ARG A 41 9.26 12.41 -20.19
N TYR A 42 8.61 13.56 -19.98
CA TYR A 42 9.24 14.87 -20.00
C TYR A 42 9.00 15.58 -18.69
N THR A 43 10.07 15.99 -18.01
CA THR A 43 10.00 16.74 -16.77
C THR A 43 10.97 17.90 -16.85
N ASP A 44 10.49 19.09 -16.54
CA ASP A 44 11.22 20.35 -16.57
C ASP A 44 11.07 21.06 -15.23
N TYR A 45 12.16 21.66 -14.75
CA TYR A 45 12.19 22.33 -13.46
C TYR A 45 12.63 23.79 -13.64
N ASP A 46 12.08 24.67 -12.83
CA ASP A 46 12.48 26.06 -12.66
C ASP A 46 12.71 26.26 -11.15
N LEU A 47 13.99 26.34 -10.75
CA LEU A 47 14.43 26.24 -9.37
C LEU A 47 14.79 27.61 -8.81
N ASP A 48 14.29 27.93 -7.63
CA ASP A 48 14.61 29.12 -6.88
C ASP A 48 15.75 28.84 -5.87
N GLY A 49 16.75 29.73 -5.81
CA GLY A 49 17.77 29.68 -4.78
C GLY A 49 18.85 28.61 -4.98
N THR A 50 19.16 28.28 -6.23
CA THR A 50 20.30 27.40 -6.59
C THR A 50 21.63 28.01 -6.19
N LEU A 51 22.61 27.17 -5.83
CA LEU A 51 23.97 27.62 -5.58
C LEU A 51 24.63 28.12 -6.88
N PRO A 52 25.58 29.08 -6.83
CA PRO A 52 26.31 29.49 -8.02
C PRO A 52 27.04 28.31 -8.67
N GLY A 53 26.66 27.99 -9.92
CA GLY A 53 27.20 26.87 -10.69
C GLY A 53 26.23 25.71 -10.88
N ASP A 54 25.11 25.68 -10.16
CA ASP A 54 24.05 24.70 -10.37
C ASP A 54 23.12 25.13 -11.51
N ASP A 55 22.53 24.15 -12.22
CA ASP A 55 21.52 24.43 -13.24
C ASP A 55 20.18 24.80 -12.56
N ALA A 56 19.72 26.03 -12.84
CA ALA A 56 18.44 26.51 -12.33
C ALA A 56 17.23 25.92 -13.06
N THR A 57 17.44 25.34 -14.26
CA THR A 57 16.39 24.79 -15.11
C THR A 57 16.69 23.38 -15.64
N PRO A 58 17.02 22.43 -14.75
CA PRO A 58 17.33 21.08 -15.18
C PRO A 58 16.10 20.40 -15.78
N SER A 59 16.31 19.56 -16.80
CA SER A 59 15.22 18.85 -17.46
C SER A 59 15.59 17.42 -17.78
N ARG A 60 14.57 16.56 -17.92
CA ARG A 60 14.72 15.18 -18.35
C ARG A 60 13.69 14.85 -19.42
N SER A 61 14.15 14.19 -20.49
CA SER A 61 13.33 13.69 -21.58
C SER A 61 13.77 12.27 -21.92
N MET A 62 12.85 11.30 -21.81
CA MET A 62 13.17 9.89 -22.08
C MET A 62 11.92 9.08 -22.47
N PRO A 63 12.03 8.14 -23.45
CA PRO A 63 10.98 7.17 -23.71
C PRO A 63 11.03 6.01 -22.72
N LEU A 64 9.84 5.47 -22.37
CA LEU A 64 9.66 4.19 -21.70
C LEU A 64 8.95 3.24 -22.65
N TYR A 65 9.54 2.09 -22.92
CA TYR A 65 8.95 1.04 -23.74
C TYR A 65 8.42 -0.04 -22.83
N THR A 66 7.17 -0.45 -23.04
CA THR A 66 6.54 -1.51 -22.24
C THR A 66 5.84 -2.51 -23.12
N LEU A 67 5.81 -3.77 -22.67
CA LEU A 67 5.02 -4.84 -23.25
C LEU A 67 4.34 -5.58 -22.08
N ASP A 68 3.02 -5.47 -21.99
CA ASP A 68 2.20 -6.18 -21.02
C ASP A 68 1.45 -7.31 -21.69
N ALA A 69 1.60 -8.54 -21.20
CA ALA A 69 0.99 -9.72 -21.75
C ALA A 69 0.44 -10.62 -20.66
N GLY A 70 -0.72 -11.21 -20.90
CA GLY A 70 -1.32 -12.15 -19.94
C GLY A 70 -2.22 -13.16 -20.60
N LEU A 71 -2.38 -14.29 -19.91
CA LEU A 71 -3.31 -15.33 -20.27
C LEU A 71 -4.40 -15.47 -19.21
N PHE A 72 -5.60 -15.86 -19.63
CA PHE A 72 -6.71 -16.19 -18.75
C PHE A 72 -7.13 -17.64 -19.04
N LEU A 73 -6.75 -18.53 -18.15
CA LEU A 73 -7.08 -19.94 -18.23
C LEU A 73 -8.14 -20.25 -17.15
N GLU A 74 -9.18 -20.95 -17.54
CA GLU A 74 -10.28 -21.30 -16.65
C GLU A 74 -10.53 -22.81 -16.68
N ARG A 75 -10.87 -23.34 -15.52
CA ARG A 75 -11.36 -24.73 -15.43
C ARG A 75 -12.53 -24.79 -14.46
N PRO A 76 -13.54 -25.66 -14.72
CA PRO A 76 -14.56 -25.98 -13.74
C PRO A 76 -13.91 -26.49 -12.46
N GLY A 77 -14.43 -26.12 -11.32
CA GLY A 77 -13.89 -26.50 -10.02
C GLY A 77 -14.03 -27.99 -9.78
N THR A 78 -12.90 -28.65 -9.56
CA THR A 78 -12.86 -30.06 -9.15
C THR A 78 -12.79 -30.23 -7.63
N LEU A 79 -12.47 -29.15 -6.90
CA LEU A 79 -12.32 -29.16 -5.43
C LEU A 79 -13.63 -28.87 -4.70
N PHE A 80 -14.51 -28.04 -5.30
CA PHE A 80 -15.80 -27.65 -4.72
C PHE A 80 -16.83 -27.50 -5.84
N ASP A 81 -18.01 -28.08 -5.69
CA ASP A 81 -19.12 -27.97 -6.64
C ASP A 81 -19.57 -26.49 -6.75
N GLY A 82 -19.76 -26.02 -7.99
CA GLY A 82 -20.19 -24.64 -8.27
C GLY A 82 -19.12 -23.58 -8.08
N VAL A 83 -17.84 -23.96 -8.07
CA VAL A 83 -16.69 -23.06 -8.04
C VAL A 83 -15.80 -23.33 -9.25
N TYR A 84 -15.42 -22.30 -9.99
CA TYR A 84 -14.40 -22.43 -11.03
C TYR A 84 -13.08 -21.83 -10.57
N GLN A 85 -11.98 -22.35 -11.13
CA GLN A 85 -10.64 -21.84 -10.88
C GLN A 85 -10.10 -21.13 -12.11
N THR A 86 -9.49 -19.96 -11.92
CA THR A 86 -8.68 -19.29 -12.94
C THR A 86 -7.19 -19.49 -12.68
N LEU A 87 -6.40 -19.43 -13.75
CA LEU A 87 -4.95 -19.30 -13.71
C LEU A 87 -4.56 -18.19 -14.70
N GLU A 88 -3.92 -17.15 -14.17
CA GLU A 88 -3.67 -15.89 -14.86
C GLU A 88 -2.15 -15.56 -14.83
N PRO A 89 -1.32 -16.21 -15.67
CA PRO A 89 0.07 -15.80 -15.85
C PRO A 89 0.15 -14.45 -16.55
N ARG A 90 1.06 -13.59 -16.08
CA ARG A 90 1.31 -12.25 -16.60
C ARG A 90 2.80 -12.02 -16.76
N LEU A 91 3.17 -11.39 -17.87
CA LEU A 91 4.51 -10.93 -18.19
C LEU A 91 4.45 -9.42 -18.43
N PHE A 92 5.37 -8.68 -17.84
CA PHE A 92 5.50 -7.25 -18.09
C PHE A 92 6.98 -6.92 -18.32
N TYR A 93 7.30 -6.62 -19.56
CA TYR A 93 8.62 -6.16 -19.96
C TYR A 93 8.64 -4.65 -19.99
N ARG A 94 9.73 -4.05 -19.54
CA ARG A 94 9.94 -2.61 -19.56
C ARG A 94 11.40 -2.30 -19.84
N TYR A 95 11.62 -1.36 -20.76
CA TYR A 95 12.92 -0.77 -21.06
C TYR A 95 12.88 0.75 -20.95
N ALA A 96 13.86 1.34 -20.26
CA ALA A 96 14.11 2.76 -20.20
C ALA A 96 15.61 3.04 -20.41
N PRO A 97 15.98 3.91 -21.34
CA PRO A 97 17.39 4.26 -21.57
C PRO A 97 17.95 4.97 -20.34
N LYS A 98 19.25 4.79 -20.11
CA LYS A 98 19.98 5.54 -19.09
C LYS A 98 19.88 7.05 -19.32
N ARG A 99 19.62 7.78 -18.27
CA ARG A 99 19.62 9.24 -18.23
C ARG A 99 20.18 9.68 -16.89
N ASP A 100 21.16 10.55 -16.91
CA ASP A 100 21.63 11.20 -15.71
C ASP A 100 20.50 12.00 -15.07
N GLN A 101 20.26 11.78 -13.80
CA GLN A 101 19.23 12.40 -12.98
C GLN A 101 19.83 12.98 -11.69
N SER A 102 21.16 13.05 -11.57
CA SER A 102 21.85 13.52 -10.37
C SER A 102 21.54 14.97 -10.06
N ASP A 103 21.43 15.80 -11.10
CA ASP A 103 21.17 17.24 -10.98
C ASP A 103 19.67 17.58 -10.81
N LEU A 104 18.79 16.57 -10.93
CA LEU A 104 17.36 16.80 -10.76
C LEU A 104 17.02 16.87 -9.27
N PRO A 105 16.16 17.82 -8.84
CA PRO A 105 15.68 17.85 -7.46
C PRO A 105 14.78 16.65 -7.14
N VAL A 106 14.58 16.37 -5.85
CA VAL A 106 13.60 15.41 -5.35
C VAL A 106 12.59 16.16 -4.51
N PHE A 107 11.43 16.44 -5.07
CA PHE A 107 10.35 17.13 -4.39
C PHE A 107 9.40 16.15 -3.68
N ASP A 108 8.79 15.24 -4.45
CA ASP A 108 7.73 14.34 -4.00
C ASP A 108 7.94 12.88 -4.44
N SER A 109 9.12 12.56 -4.97
CA SER A 109 9.43 11.20 -5.42
C SER A 109 10.12 10.39 -4.34
N ALA A 110 9.52 9.26 -4.01
CA ALA A 110 10.09 8.27 -3.11
C ALA A 110 9.92 6.86 -3.70
N ALA A 111 10.84 5.98 -3.38
CA ALA A 111 10.67 4.57 -3.71
C ALA A 111 9.43 4.01 -3.03
N THR A 112 8.56 3.37 -3.81
CA THR A 112 7.34 2.76 -3.27
C THR A 112 7.63 1.36 -2.75
N THR A 113 6.92 0.95 -1.70
CA THR A 113 6.96 -0.46 -1.28
C THR A 113 6.44 -1.33 -2.41
N LEU A 114 7.24 -2.31 -2.82
CA LEU A 114 6.90 -3.20 -3.90
C LEU A 114 5.75 -4.14 -3.47
N THR A 115 4.66 -4.13 -4.25
CA THR A 115 3.50 -5.02 -4.12
C THR A 115 3.35 -5.83 -5.40
N TYR A 116 2.56 -6.90 -5.39
CA TYR A 116 2.33 -7.69 -6.59
C TYR A 116 1.82 -6.82 -7.76
N SER A 117 0.81 -6.01 -7.54
CA SER A 117 0.32 -5.09 -8.57
C SER A 117 1.32 -3.98 -8.93
N GLY A 118 2.13 -3.54 -7.96
CA GLY A 118 3.15 -2.51 -8.14
C GLY A 118 4.29 -2.95 -9.07
N MET A 119 4.61 -4.26 -9.12
CA MET A 119 5.65 -4.80 -10.00
C MET A 119 5.36 -4.61 -11.50
N PHE A 120 4.08 -4.49 -11.88
CA PHE A 120 3.63 -4.32 -13.26
C PHE A 120 3.40 -2.85 -13.64
N ARG A 121 3.98 -1.91 -12.90
CA ARG A 121 3.94 -0.48 -13.22
C ARG A 121 5.17 -0.05 -14.02
N GLU A 122 5.03 1.05 -14.75
CA GLU A 122 6.14 1.66 -15.51
C GLU A 122 7.26 2.19 -14.60
N THR A 123 6.93 2.61 -13.38
CA THR A 123 7.88 3.11 -12.37
C THR A 123 7.53 2.58 -10.99
N THR A 124 8.55 2.37 -10.16
CA THR A 124 8.45 2.03 -8.74
C THR A 124 8.67 3.24 -7.82
N PHE A 125 8.81 4.44 -8.38
CA PHE A 125 8.76 5.69 -7.64
C PHE A 125 7.33 6.26 -7.60
N SER A 126 6.99 6.96 -6.51
CA SER A 126 5.68 7.59 -6.33
C SER A 126 5.48 8.84 -7.18
N GLY A 127 6.54 9.60 -7.43
CA GLY A 127 6.52 10.84 -8.19
C GLY A 127 7.37 10.79 -9.46
N PRO A 128 7.42 11.87 -10.24
CA PRO A 128 8.13 11.93 -11.51
C PRO A 128 9.60 12.36 -11.40
N ASP A 129 10.11 12.79 -10.23
CA ASP A 129 11.48 13.31 -10.11
C ASP A 129 12.55 12.25 -10.36
N ARG A 130 12.23 11.00 -10.06
CA ARG A 130 13.09 9.85 -10.33
C ARG A 130 12.36 8.82 -11.18
N ILE A 131 13.03 8.33 -12.20
CA ILE A 131 12.55 7.22 -13.05
C ILE A 131 13.68 6.22 -13.15
N GLU A 132 13.40 4.97 -12.80
CA GLU A 132 14.35 3.88 -12.98
C GLU A 132 14.73 3.76 -14.45
N ASP A 133 15.98 3.52 -14.70
CA ASP A 133 16.52 3.14 -16.01
C ASP A 133 16.70 1.62 -16.13
N GLY A 134 17.22 1.20 -17.26
CA GLY A 134 17.53 -0.19 -17.54
C GLY A 134 16.35 -1.02 -18.06
N GLU A 135 16.59 -2.31 -18.12
CA GLU A 135 15.72 -3.33 -18.69
C GLU A 135 15.25 -4.26 -17.59
N ARG A 136 13.95 -4.57 -17.56
CA ARG A 136 13.39 -5.51 -16.60
C ARG A 136 12.25 -6.33 -17.18
N LEU A 137 12.14 -7.57 -16.71
CA LEU A 137 11.02 -8.47 -16.96
C LEU A 137 10.35 -8.83 -15.64
N THR A 138 9.10 -8.47 -15.47
CA THR A 138 8.26 -8.90 -14.36
C THR A 138 7.49 -10.14 -14.79
N THR A 139 7.57 -11.19 -14.00
CA THR A 139 6.80 -12.41 -14.16
C THR A 139 5.88 -12.58 -12.97
N GLY A 140 4.65 -12.98 -13.21
CA GLY A 140 3.71 -13.25 -12.13
C GLY A 140 2.61 -14.20 -12.54
N VAL A 141 2.02 -14.83 -11.55
CA VAL A 141 0.86 -15.68 -11.73
C VAL A 141 -0.15 -15.42 -10.63
N THR A 142 -1.42 -15.35 -11.00
CA THR A 142 -2.55 -15.27 -10.08
C THR A 142 -3.47 -16.48 -10.31
N THR A 143 -3.97 -17.09 -9.24
CA THR A 143 -5.05 -18.06 -9.28
C THR A 143 -6.21 -17.58 -8.41
N ARG A 144 -7.43 -17.80 -8.90
CA ARG A 144 -8.66 -17.44 -8.17
C ARG A 144 -9.61 -18.62 -8.13
N PHE A 145 -10.35 -18.70 -7.05
CA PHE A 145 -11.48 -19.60 -6.89
C PHE A 145 -12.75 -18.77 -6.74
N VAL A 146 -13.64 -18.89 -7.70
CA VAL A 146 -14.80 -18.00 -7.83
C VAL A 146 -16.08 -18.83 -7.89
N ASP A 147 -17.08 -18.42 -7.12
CA ASP A 147 -18.41 -19.02 -7.15
C ASP A 147 -19.11 -18.74 -8.48
N GLU A 148 -19.56 -19.76 -9.17
CA GLU A 148 -20.18 -19.66 -10.49
C GLU A 148 -21.49 -18.86 -10.51
N ARG A 149 -22.23 -18.86 -9.41
CA ARG A 149 -23.55 -18.23 -9.33
C ARG A 149 -23.49 -16.78 -8.88
N SER A 150 -22.66 -16.50 -7.87
CA SER A 150 -22.59 -15.17 -7.26
C SER A 150 -21.42 -14.33 -7.78
N GLY A 151 -20.43 -14.92 -8.46
CA GLY A 151 -19.17 -14.26 -8.83
C GLY A 151 -18.29 -13.96 -7.61
N ARG A 152 -18.61 -14.48 -6.42
CA ARG A 152 -17.83 -14.23 -5.21
C ARG A 152 -16.49 -14.94 -5.29
N GLU A 153 -15.41 -14.20 -5.13
CA GLU A 153 -14.07 -14.74 -5.01
C GLU A 153 -13.85 -15.27 -3.58
N TYR A 154 -13.61 -16.57 -3.44
CA TYR A 154 -13.28 -17.21 -2.17
C TYR A 154 -11.80 -17.15 -1.85
N LEU A 155 -10.96 -17.34 -2.88
CA LEU A 155 -9.50 -17.32 -2.76
C LEU A 155 -8.91 -16.59 -3.96
N ARG A 156 -7.91 -15.76 -3.68
CA ARG A 156 -6.95 -15.24 -4.63
C ARG A 156 -5.56 -15.47 -4.08
N ALA A 157 -4.69 -16.08 -4.87
CA ALA A 157 -3.28 -16.21 -4.55
C ALA A 157 -2.46 -15.70 -5.73
N SER A 158 -1.48 -14.85 -5.46
CA SER A 158 -0.60 -14.26 -6.47
C SER A 158 0.84 -14.40 -6.03
N VAL A 159 1.74 -14.69 -6.97
CA VAL A 159 3.19 -14.69 -6.75
C VAL A 159 3.88 -14.09 -7.97
N GLY A 160 4.92 -13.30 -7.73
CA GLY A 160 5.68 -12.71 -8.82
C GLY A 160 7.05 -12.21 -8.40
N GLN A 161 7.87 -11.91 -9.41
CA GLN A 161 9.24 -11.43 -9.26
C GLN A 161 9.64 -10.55 -10.45
N ILE A 162 10.54 -9.58 -10.23
CA ILE A 162 11.18 -8.80 -11.27
C ILE A 162 12.59 -9.33 -11.49
N HIS A 163 12.96 -9.52 -12.75
CA HIS A 163 14.31 -9.80 -13.20
C HIS A 163 14.86 -8.56 -13.90
N TYR A 164 16.01 -8.09 -13.49
CA TYR A 164 16.71 -6.95 -14.06
C TYR A 164 17.86 -7.43 -14.97
N PHE A 165 18.00 -6.80 -16.13
CA PHE A 165 19.03 -7.12 -17.11
C PHE A 165 20.01 -5.97 -17.18
N GLY A 166 21.21 -6.19 -16.67
CA GLY A 166 22.29 -5.19 -16.62
C GLY A 166 22.17 -4.20 -15.48
N ASP A 167 23.19 -3.35 -15.37
CA ASP A 167 23.30 -2.35 -14.32
C ASP A 167 22.32 -1.18 -14.52
N ARG A 168 21.79 -0.69 -13.44
CA ARG A 168 20.89 0.47 -13.37
C ARG A 168 21.61 1.63 -12.68
N GLU A 169 21.43 2.85 -13.14
CA GLU A 169 21.94 4.04 -12.45
C GLU A 169 20.95 4.55 -11.41
N VAL A 170 19.63 4.44 -11.71
CA VAL A 170 18.56 4.83 -10.82
C VAL A 170 17.76 3.59 -10.42
N ALA A 171 17.98 3.11 -9.21
CA ALA A 171 17.34 1.93 -8.66
C ALA A 171 16.51 2.28 -7.43
N ALA A 172 15.22 1.95 -7.44
CA ALA A 172 14.32 2.24 -6.31
C ALA A 172 14.58 1.36 -5.07
N ASP A 173 15.18 0.17 -5.29
CA ASP A 173 15.63 -0.73 -4.21
C ASP A 173 16.94 -0.31 -3.56
N GLY A 174 17.63 0.71 -4.13
CA GLY A 174 18.90 1.22 -3.64
C GLY A 174 20.12 0.37 -4.01
N ASP A 175 19.93 -0.72 -4.78
CA ASP A 175 21.00 -1.58 -5.27
C ASP A 175 20.99 -1.66 -6.80
N PRO A 176 21.85 -0.85 -7.48
CA PRO A 176 21.93 -0.84 -8.93
C PRO A 176 22.40 -2.15 -9.58
N ALA A 177 23.18 -2.95 -8.85
CA ALA A 177 23.77 -4.20 -9.35
C ALA A 177 22.87 -5.42 -9.15
N ARG A 178 21.76 -5.27 -8.46
CA ARG A 178 20.82 -6.34 -8.15
C ARG A 178 20.16 -6.89 -9.42
N ASN A 179 20.19 -8.23 -9.60
CA ASN A 179 19.64 -8.89 -10.80
C ASN A 179 18.18 -9.30 -10.67
N GLN A 180 17.62 -9.32 -9.45
CA GLN A 180 16.24 -9.73 -9.20
C GLN A 180 15.65 -9.05 -7.98
N SER A 181 14.35 -8.82 -8.00
CA SER A 181 13.64 -8.32 -6.82
C SER A 181 13.38 -9.42 -5.79
N GLU A 182 12.83 -9.02 -4.66
CA GLU A 182 12.17 -9.95 -3.75
C GLU A 182 11.05 -10.72 -4.50
N ILE A 183 10.79 -11.96 -4.07
CA ILE A 183 9.58 -12.68 -4.45
C ILE A 183 8.43 -12.14 -3.61
N ILE A 184 7.38 -11.71 -4.29
CA ILE A 184 6.19 -11.15 -3.67
C ILE A 184 5.05 -12.11 -3.79
N THR A 185 4.44 -12.43 -2.64
CA THR A 185 3.28 -13.31 -2.56
C THR A 185 2.13 -12.57 -1.88
N GLU A 186 0.95 -12.62 -2.48
CA GLU A 186 -0.28 -12.11 -1.91
C GLU A 186 -1.33 -13.23 -1.81
N LEU A 187 -1.97 -13.34 -0.66
CA LEU A 187 -3.08 -14.25 -0.42
C LEU A 187 -4.28 -13.49 0.11
N ARG A 188 -5.44 -13.72 -0.47
CA ARG A 188 -6.74 -13.20 -0.01
C ARG A 188 -7.74 -14.35 0.06
N LEU A 189 -8.36 -14.49 1.23
CA LEU A 189 -9.38 -15.50 1.51
C LEU A 189 -10.67 -14.79 1.95
N ASN A 190 -11.80 -15.18 1.36
CA ASN A 190 -13.14 -14.72 1.76
C ASN A 190 -13.99 -15.94 2.05
N LEU A 191 -14.01 -16.35 3.29
CA LEU A 191 -14.70 -17.56 3.74
C LEU A 191 -16.19 -17.30 4.07
N PRO A 192 -17.02 -18.35 4.15
CA PRO A 192 -18.39 -18.22 4.65
C PRO A 192 -18.45 -17.66 6.07
N ARG A 193 -19.63 -17.19 6.48
CA ARG A 193 -19.92 -16.67 7.82
C ARG A 193 -19.12 -15.41 8.22
N GLY A 194 -18.63 -14.66 7.22
CA GLY A 194 -17.97 -13.38 7.44
C GLY A 194 -16.49 -13.44 7.82
N PHE A 195 -15.84 -14.59 7.69
CA PHE A 195 -14.39 -14.68 7.86
C PHE A 195 -13.66 -14.24 6.59
N SER A 196 -12.61 -13.46 6.76
CA SER A 196 -11.64 -13.16 5.69
C SER A 196 -10.22 -13.16 6.25
N ALA A 197 -9.27 -13.53 5.41
CA ALA A 197 -7.86 -13.46 5.74
C ALA A 197 -7.08 -12.87 4.58
N SER A 198 -6.04 -12.10 4.89
CA SER A 198 -5.13 -11.57 3.89
C SER A 198 -3.69 -11.68 4.38
N THR A 199 -2.78 -11.97 3.44
CA THR A 199 -1.35 -12.03 3.70
C THR A 199 -0.60 -11.41 2.54
N ASP A 200 0.34 -10.52 2.86
CA ASP A 200 1.32 -9.96 1.95
C ASP A 200 2.71 -10.37 2.46
N TYR A 201 3.46 -11.10 1.66
CA TYR A 201 4.75 -11.65 2.05
C TYR A 201 5.80 -11.32 1.00
N ARG A 202 6.97 -10.88 1.44
CA ARG A 202 8.14 -10.61 0.60
C ARG A 202 9.34 -11.38 1.12
N TRP A 203 9.93 -12.14 0.24
CA TRP A 203 11.12 -12.95 0.50
C TRP A 203 12.24 -12.59 -0.46
N ASP A 204 13.42 -12.38 0.08
CA ASP A 204 14.60 -12.04 -0.70
C ASP A 204 15.42 -13.30 -1.02
N PRO A 205 15.49 -13.71 -2.29
CA PRO A 205 16.24 -14.89 -2.68
C PRO A 205 17.76 -14.71 -2.57
N GLU A 206 18.29 -13.47 -2.67
CA GLU A 206 19.73 -13.22 -2.60
C GLU A 206 20.26 -13.34 -1.17
N THR A 207 19.53 -12.83 -0.21
CA THR A 207 19.88 -12.94 1.22
C THR A 207 19.27 -14.17 1.90
N SER A 208 18.39 -14.90 1.21
CA SER A 208 17.57 -15.98 1.75
C SER A 208 16.79 -15.58 3.01
N GLY A 209 16.43 -14.29 3.11
CA GLY A 209 15.81 -13.67 4.27
C GLY A 209 14.38 -13.19 4.05
N ASN A 210 13.61 -13.12 5.13
CA ASN A 210 12.31 -12.46 5.11
C ASN A 210 12.52 -10.96 5.03
N ARG A 211 11.80 -10.27 4.15
CA ARG A 211 11.83 -8.79 4.08
C ARG A 211 10.62 -8.18 4.76
N SER A 212 9.46 -8.76 4.57
CA SER A 212 8.26 -8.34 5.29
C SER A 212 7.16 -9.41 5.24
N LEU A 213 6.41 -9.47 6.32
CA LEU A 213 5.16 -10.21 6.42
C LEU A 213 4.10 -9.26 6.98
N ARG A 214 2.96 -9.21 6.32
CA ARG A 214 1.73 -8.63 6.86
C ARG A 214 0.63 -9.67 6.74
N ALA A 215 -0.01 -10.01 7.84
CA ALA A 215 -1.15 -10.91 7.89
C ALA A 215 -2.29 -10.27 8.65
N LEU A 216 -3.51 -10.40 8.15
CA LEU A 216 -4.73 -9.90 8.79
C LEU A 216 -5.79 -10.98 8.72
N LEU A 217 -6.37 -11.32 9.85
CA LEU A 217 -7.57 -12.14 9.97
C LEU A 217 -8.72 -11.26 10.47
N ARG A 218 -9.83 -11.25 9.74
CA ARG A 218 -11.04 -10.51 10.10
C ARG A 218 -12.22 -11.46 10.20
N TRP A 219 -13.04 -11.23 11.21
CA TRP A 219 -14.37 -11.76 11.29
C TRP A 219 -15.38 -10.62 11.33
N GLN A 220 -16.38 -10.66 10.43
CA GLN A 220 -17.46 -9.69 10.35
C GLN A 220 -18.81 -10.40 10.44
N GLY A 221 -19.45 -10.29 11.60
CA GLY A 221 -20.75 -10.87 11.91
C GLY A 221 -21.87 -9.85 11.72
N GLY A 222 -22.21 -9.52 10.46
CA GLY A 222 -23.13 -8.42 10.13
C GLY A 222 -22.42 -7.07 10.07
N SER A 223 -23.17 -5.97 10.09
CA SER A 223 -22.60 -4.61 9.92
C SER A 223 -21.93 -4.06 11.18
N GLU A 224 -22.22 -4.61 12.35
CA GLU A 224 -21.83 -4.04 13.63
C GLU A 224 -20.81 -4.85 14.42
N ARG A 225 -20.55 -6.10 14.00
CA ARG A 225 -19.65 -7.02 14.69
C ARG A 225 -18.42 -7.23 13.85
N ILE A 226 -17.29 -6.73 14.30
CA ILE A 226 -16.00 -6.87 13.63
C ILE A 226 -14.97 -7.28 14.69
N VAL A 227 -14.13 -8.24 14.33
CA VAL A 227 -12.95 -8.60 15.10
C VAL A 227 -11.80 -8.74 14.10
N ASN A 228 -10.73 -8.02 14.32
CA ASN A 228 -9.51 -8.08 13.52
C ASN A 228 -8.34 -8.55 14.37
N LEU A 229 -7.49 -9.39 13.79
CA LEU A 229 -6.19 -9.79 14.34
C LEU A 229 -5.15 -9.65 13.24
N GLY A 230 -4.08 -8.93 13.51
CA GLY A 230 -3.04 -8.64 12.55
C GLY A 230 -1.64 -8.88 13.08
N LEU A 231 -0.73 -9.19 12.15
CA LEU A 231 0.72 -9.28 12.37
C LEU A 231 1.43 -8.48 11.30
N ARG A 232 2.47 -7.75 11.71
CA ARG A 232 3.37 -7.00 10.81
C ARG A 232 4.80 -7.23 11.23
N GLN A 233 5.58 -7.81 10.32
CA GLN A 233 7.01 -8.01 10.50
C GLN A 233 7.76 -7.36 9.36
N ARG A 234 8.90 -6.75 9.64
CA ARG A 234 9.83 -6.23 8.66
C ARG A 234 11.25 -6.48 9.13
N GLU A 235 12.04 -7.03 8.23
CA GLU A 235 13.46 -7.24 8.41
C GLU A 235 14.25 -6.37 7.42
N ARG A 236 15.38 -5.89 7.85
CA ARG A 236 16.33 -5.18 7.02
C ARG A 236 17.74 -5.65 7.38
N ASP A 237 18.48 -6.13 6.38
CA ASP A 237 19.88 -6.58 6.51
C ASP A 237 20.10 -7.65 7.60
N GLY A 238 19.06 -8.53 7.78
CA GLY A 238 19.06 -9.59 8.80
C GLY A 238 18.55 -9.17 10.17
N ASP A 239 18.32 -7.88 10.39
CA ASP A 239 17.77 -7.36 11.63
C ASP A 239 16.26 -7.12 11.53
N THR A 240 15.52 -7.54 12.55
CA THR A 240 14.10 -7.24 12.63
C THR A 240 13.91 -5.77 13.01
N THR A 241 13.41 -4.97 12.06
CA THR A 241 13.17 -3.53 12.26
C THR A 241 11.76 -3.21 12.74
N LEU A 242 10.83 -4.13 12.53
CA LEU A 242 9.44 -4.02 12.97
C LEU A 242 8.89 -5.42 13.27
N ASP A 243 8.32 -5.60 14.44
CA ASP A 243 7.59 -6.81 14.82
C ASP A 243 6.41 -6.41 15.70
N GLN A 244 5.20 -6.43 15.14
CA GLN A 244 4.00 -5.91 15.78
C GLN A 244 2.82 -6.87 15.62
N ALA A 245 2.04 -6.98 16.68
CA ALA A 245 0.71 -7.60 16.66
C ALA A 245 -0.35 -6.53 16.88
N GLU A 246 -1.44 -6.64 16.14
CA GLU A 246 -2.60 -5.76 16.29
C GLU A 246 -3.87 -6.58 16.54
N ALA A 247 -4.75 -6.06 17.40
CA ALA A 247 -6.08 -6.60 17.59
C ALA A 247 -7.07 -5.44 17.70
N SER A 248 -8.19 -5.50 16.99
CA SER A 248 -9.24 -4.50 17.13
C SER A 248 -10.63 -5.14 17.00
N PHE A 249 -11.61 -4.50 17.61
CA PHE A 249 -12.98 -5.01 17.58
C PHE A 249 -14.02 -3.89 17.67
N THR A 250 -15.22 -4.19 17.16
CA THR A 250 -16.46 -3.49 17.48
C THR A 250 -17.58 -4.50 17.65
N VAL A 251 -18.38 -4.35 18.71
CA VAL A 251 -19.47 -5.26 19.03
C VAL A 251 -20.66 -4.51 19.61
N PRO A 252 -21.90 -4.80 19.18
CA PRO A 252 -23.10 -4.28 19.85
C PRO A 252 -23.27 -5.00 21.19
N VAL A 253 -23.48 -4.24 22.26
CA VAL A 253 -23.67 -4.75 23.63
C VAL A 253 -25.12 -4.61 24.09
N ALA A 254 -25.86 -3.64 23.53
CA ALA A 254 -27.29 -3.45 23.74
C ALA A 254 -27.90 -2.69 22.55
N THR A 255 -29.22 -2.55 22.48
CA THR A 255 -29.88 -1.76 21.43
C THR A 255 -29.37 -0.32 21.46
N GLY A 256 -28.75 0.11 20.35
CA GLY A 256 -28.15 1.43 20.21
C GLY A 256 -26.81 1.62 20.93
N TRP A 257 -26.27 0.57 21.58
CA TRP A 257 -24.99 0.63 22.26
C TRP A 257 -23.95 -0.26 21.61
N ARG A 258 -22.76 0.27 21.37
CA ARG A 258 -21.64 -0.41 20.75
C ARG A 258 -20.39 -0.19 21.56
N LEU A 259 -19.65 -1.27 21.80
CA LEU A 259 -18.32 -1.24 22.40
C LEU A 259 -17.27 -1.46 21.31
N PHE A 260 -16.18 -0.73 21.38
CA PHE A 260 -15.06 -0.90 20.45
C PHE A 260 -13.73 -0.71 21.16
N GLY A 261 -12.70 -1.31 20.62
CA GLY A 261 -11.35 -1.22 21.19
C GLY A 261 -10.30 -1.78 20.28
N GLY A 262 -9.03 -1.48 20.62
CA GLY A 262 -7.88 -1.96 19.89
C GLY A 262 -6.60 -1.91 20.72
N LEU A 263 -5.64 -2.72 20.27
CA LEU A 263 -4.32 -2.87 20.83
C LEU A 263 -3.31 -3.04 19.71
N LEU A 264 -2.26 -2.25 19.69
CA LEU A 264 -1.07 -2.41 18.89
C LEU A 264 0.11 -2.69 19.83
N GLN A 265 0.64 -3.90 19.74
CA GLN A 265 1.71 -4.41 20.59
C GLN A 265 3.01 -4.50 19.79
N ASP A 266 4.10 -3.97 20.34
CA ASP A 266 5.46 -4.22 19.86
C ASP A 266 5.94 -5.55 20.47
N LEU A 267 6.26 -6.53 19.61
CA LEU A 267 6.67 -7.85 20.07
C LEU A 267 8.16 -7.92 20.43
N GLN A 268 8.98 -6.99 19.94
CA GLN A 268 10.40 -6.89 20.30
C GLN A 268 10.60 -6.24 21.68
N GLY A 269 10.00 -5.07 21.87
CA GLY A 269 10.11 -4.30 23.12
C GLY A 269 9.16 -4.77 24.22
N GLY A 270 8.13 -5.53 23.86
CA GLY A 270 7.09 -5.96 24.80
C GLY A 270 6.12 -4.83 25.21
N ASP A 271 6.28 -3.63 24.66
CA ASP A 271 5.47 -2.47 25.00
C ASP A 271 4.23 -2.33 24.10
N ALA A 272 3.10 -1.95 24.70
CA ALA A 272 1.94 -1.53 23.92
C ALA A 272 2.23 -0.16 23.29
N ARG A 273 2.27 -0.12 21.95
CA ARG A 273 2.43 1.13 21.19
C ARG A 273 1.20 1.99 21.25
N GLU A 274 0.05 1.34 21.19
CA GLU A 274 -1.24 2.00 21.27
C GLU A 274 -2.27 1.03 21.85
N ARG A 275 -3.17 1.56 22.68
CA ARG A 275 -4.38 0.89 23.12
C ARG A 275 -5.52 1.89 23.28
N PHE A 276 -6.69 1.49 22.86
CA PHE A 276 -7.89 2.28 23.07
C PHE A 276 -9.10 1.42 23.42
N LEU A 277 -10.02 2.03 24.13
CA LEU A 277 -11.31 1.44 24.46
C LEU A 277 -12.36 2.55 24.42
N GLY A 278 -13.51 2.27 23.86
CA GLY A 278 -14.55 3.27 23.76
C GLY A 278 -15.94 2.67 23.65
N VAL A 279 -16.91 3.53 23.81
CA VAL A 279 -18.34 3.22 23.74
C VAL A 279 -19.05 4.22 22.86
N GLU A 280 -19.98 3.73 22.08
CA GLU A 280 -20.93 4.54 21.29
C GLU A 280 -22.34 4.25 21.76
N GLN A 281 -23.14 5.31 21.87
CA GLN A 281 -24.60 5.20 21.95
C GLN A 281 -25.19 5.97 20.76
N ALA A 282 -25.97 5.26 19.95
CA ALA A 282 -26.60 5.80 18.76
C ALA A 282 -28.12 5.65 18.85
N GLY A 283 -28.82 6.76 18.70
CA GLY A 283 -30.27 6.83 18.57
C GLY A 283 -30.69 7.20 17.16
N CYS A 284 -32.00 7.45 16.97
CA CYS A 284 -32.54 7.89 15.69
C CYS A 284 -31.95 9.21 15.20
N CYS A 285 -31.68 10.14 16.10
CA CYS A 285 -31.40 11.53 15.79
C CYS A 285 -30.07 12.04 16.35
N HIS A 286 -29.41 11.27 17.20
CA HIS A 286 -28.11 11.59 17.80
C HIS A 286 -27.24 10.34 17.93
N ALA A 287 -25.93 10.57 18.03
CA ALA A 287 -24.97 9.60 18.50
C ALA A 287 -23.91 10.31 19.34
N TRP A 288 -23.46 9.68 20.40
CA TRP A 288 -22.29 10.11 21.13
C TRP A 288 -21.27 8.97 21.28
N ARG A 289 -19.99 9.34 21.30
CA ARG A 289 -18.87 8.43 21.39
C ARG A 289 -17.92 8.94 22.45
N LEU A 290 -17.46 8.02 23.29
CA LEU A 290 -16.41 8.29 24.28
C LEU A 290 -15.28 7.30 24.03
N VAL A 291 -14.03 7.79 23.94
CA VAL A 291 -12.84 6.98 23.73
C VAL A 291 -11.78 7.36 24.74
N SER A 292 -11.21 6.37 25.41
CA SER A 292 -9.95 6.48 26.12
C SER A 292 -8.85 5.88 25.25
N ARG A 293 -7.80 6.64 24.96
CA ARG A 293 -6.65 6.23 24.17
C ARG A 293 -5.37 6.43 24.96
N GLU A 294 -4.48 5.46 24.88
CA GLU A 294 -3.10 5.56 25.34
C GLU A 294 -2.18 5.25 24.17
N SER A 295 -1.22 6.11 23.88
CA SER A 295 -0.24 5.92 22.82
C SER A 295 1.16 6.24 23.31
N LEU A 296 2.13 5.43 22.88
CA LEU A 296 3.55 5.63 23.17
C LEU A 296 4.15 6.51 22.07
N GLN A 297 4.42 7.78 22.40
CA GLN A 297 5.09 8.71 21.50
C GLN A 297 6.60 8.73 21.77
N ARG A 298 7.38 8.61 20.70
CA ARG A 298 8.82 8.81 20.75
C ARG A 298 9.11 10.28 20.47
N ASP A 299 9.70 10.98 21.44
CA ASP A 299 10.14 12.36 21.28
C ASP A 299 11.46 12.35 20.47
N PRO A 300 11.51 12.95 19.26
CA PRO A 300 12.73 12.97 18.45
C PRO A 300 13.88 13.74 19.12
N ASP A 301 13.58 14.65 20.04
CA ASP A 301 14.56 15.51 20.71
C ASP A 301 14.98 14.99 22.10
N ARG A 302 14.39 13.89 22.56
CA ARG A 302 14.68 13.27 23.86
C ARG A 302 14.82 11.75 23.74
N ASP A 303 15.89 11.23 24.32
CA ASP A 303 16.09 9.79 24.46
C ASP A 303 15.03 9.22 25.43
N GLY A 304 13.89 8.78 24.88
CA GLY A 304 12.82 8.16 25.66
C GLY A 304 11.45 8.18 24.95
N ALA A 305 10.62 7.21 25.32
CA ALA A 305 9.24 7.13 24.87
C ALA A 305 8.32 7.67 26.00
N ARG A 306 7.36 8.51 25.64
CA ARG A 306 6.37 9.05 26.57
C ARG A 306 5.01 8.44 26.33
N LEU A 307 4.38 7.97 27.39
CA LEU A 307 2.99 7.51 27.34
C LEU A 307 2.06 8.74 27.37
N GLU A 308 1.33 8.94 26.28
CA GLU A 308 0.29 9.96 26.16
C GLU A 308 -1.08 9.32 26.39
N ARG A 309 -1.90 9.98 27.21
CA ARG A 309 -3.30 9.58 27.47
C ARG A 309 -4.23 10.65 26.98
N ALA A 310 -5.23 10.25 26.21
CA ALA A 310 -6.25 11.11 25.69
C ALA A 310 -7.65 10.56 25.97
N PHE A 311 -8.57 11.44 26.34
CA PHE A 311 -9.99 11.17 26.36
C PHE A 311 -10.66 12.00 25.28
N MET A 312 -11.39 11.36 24.39
CA MET A 312 -12.07 12.00 23.27
C MET A 312 -13.57 11.80 23.45
N LEU A 313 -14.34 12.89 23.24
CA LEU A 313 -15.79 12.88 23.21
C LEU A 313 -16.27 13.45 21.88
N GLU A 314 -17.18 12.76 21.22
CA GLU A 314 -17.86 13.20 20.01
C GLU A 314 -19.36 13.14 20.21
N LEU A 315 -20.04 14.21 19.83
CA LEU A 315 -21.50 14.29 19.77
C LEU A 315 -21.90 14.61 18.34
N GLU A 316 -22.74 13.76 17.77
CA GLU A 316 -23.32 13.91 16.44
C GLU A 316 -24.83 14.10 16.55
N LEU A 317 -25.33 15.16 15.93
CA LEU A 317 -26.77 15.39 15.73
C LEU A 317 -27.06 15.15 14.25
N ARG A 318 -27.76 14.08 13.94
CA ARG A 318 -28.03 13.65 12.56
C ARG A 318 -28.87 14.71 11.84
N GLY A 319 -28.30 15.25 10.74
CA GLY A 319 -28.91 16.31 9.95
C GLY A 319 -28.62 17.74 10.41
N LEU A 320 -27.94 17.95 11.55
CA LEU A 320 -27.61 19.27 12.07
C LEU A 320 -26.11 19.52 12.19
N GLY A 321 -25.29 18.45 12.30
CA GLY A 321 -23.83 18.55 12.47
C GLY A 321 -23.31 17.84 13.72
N GLY A 322 -22.03 17.98 14.02
CA GLY A 322 -21.38 17.32 15.15
C GLY A 322 -20.37 18.22 15.84
N ILE A 323 -20.03 17.86 17.07
CA ILE A 323 -18.96 18.44 17.87
C ILE A 323 -17.97 17.32 18.15
N GLY A 324 -16.68 17.53 17.84
CA GLY A 324 -15.63 16.56 18.15
C GLY A 324 -15.38 15.51 17.06
N ASP A 325 -15.41 15.86 15.77
CA ASP A 325 -15.38 14.97 14.58
C ASP A 325 -14.13 14.12 14.41
N ARG A 326 -13.28 13.95 15.42
CA ARG A 326 -12.01 13.22 15.33
C ARG A 326 -12.15 11.70 15.60
N ILE A 327 -13.22 11.28 16.27
CA ILE A 327 -13.36 9.87 16.68
C ILE A 327 -13.71 8.96 15.50
N ARG A 328 -14.60 9.37 14.61
CA ARG A 328 -14.96 8.56 13.43
C ARG A 328 -13.79 8.30 12.48
N PRO A 329 -13.00 9.29 12.06
CA PRO A 329 -11.77 9.04 11.30
C PRO A 329 -10.83 8.09 12.04
N PHE A 330 -10.54 8.35 13.31
CA PHE A 330 -9.72 7.51 14.15
C PHE A 330 -10.21 6.03 14.16
N LEU A 331 -11.49 5.77 14.39
CA LEU A 331 -12.02 4.40 14.39
C LEU A 331 -11.96 3.72 13.01
N ARG A 332 -12.07 4.47 11.91
CA ARG A 332 -11.88 3.94 10.55
C ARG A 332 -10.44 3.53 10.29
N ASP A 333 -9.49 4.29 10.84
CA ASP A 333 -8.07 4.01 10.70
C ASP A 333 -7.64 2.83 11.57
N GLU A 334 -8.20 2.68 12.78
CA GLU A 334 -7.78 1.69 13.77
C GLU A 334 -8.60 0.37 13.71
N ILE A 335 -9.82 0.40 13.19
CA ILE A 335 -10.67 -0.79 13.08
C ILE A 335 -10.99 -1.05 11.61
N ASP A 336 -10.23 -1.94 11.00
CA ASP A 336 -10.43 -2.30 9.60
C ASP A 336 -11.86 -2.83 9.37
N GLY A 337 -12.58 -2.23 8.40
CA GLY A 337 -13.98 -2.54 8.10
C GLY A 337 -15.00 -1.79 8.94
N TYR A 338 -14.59 -0.89 9.85
CA TYR A 338 -15.52 -0.04 10.59
C TYR A 338 -16.22 0.98 9.66
N ASP A 339 -17.54 0.96 9.67
CA ASP A 339 -18.38 1.90 8.93
C ASP A 339 -19.45 2.50 9.87
N PRO A 340 -19.33 3.77 10.27
CA PRO A 340 -20.29 4.41 11.18
C PRO A 340 -21.63 4.76 10.53
N GLY A 341 -21.76 4.61 9.23
CA GLY A 341 -22.95 4.99 8.45
C GLY A 341 -23.96 3.86 8.20
N ARG A 342 -23.71 2.67 8.73
CA ARG A 342 -24.60 1.52 8.59
C ARG A 342 -25.25 1.14 9.89
#